data_0cb6de0a9c009ca96ae175194fbeb1ff
#
_entry.id   0cb6de0a9c009ca96ae175194fbeb1ff
#
_cell.length_a   1.000
_cell.length_b   1.000
_cell.length_c   1.000
_cell.angle_alpha   90.00
_cell.angle_beta   90.00
_cell.angle_gamma   90.00
#
_symmetry.space_group_name_H-M   'P 1'
#
loop_
_entity.id
_entity.type
_entity.pdbx_description
1 polymer ?
#
loop_
_entity_poly.entity_id
_entity_poly.type
_entity_poly.pdbx_seq_one_letter_code
_entity_poly.pdbx_strand_id
1 'polypeptide(L)'
;DDNVTTTEVGNLITMDTLEPTLSSVRLNSNNLLDSSLVKAGQTVTLEFTSSESLNNPVVTLGGETQILYGQGKNWSATYEIHSGDDSLIYPSEIEGLSLWLDAENVDGNFNNSIAEGAVISQWNDISGNENHAKKVWGNVAFNSTSGLKSLVFDGDDSFKLTQLPSQMGIQNSDYEIFMVIRNQDSDPGFVFAGGLESYEIHTTIGSDKDGIRFIPADSTVGGDDYVDLSVSNMVYEKTSILNARVNDDEGFIQINGENSGDTVTNARSNDNSILHIGFRSGGTFTYKGHISEILVFNKKLTNFTRNKVNHYLSEKWNLKSTVDSDDDDLVDASDNYPVGLISEPRPVSFKISFTDLAGNSGVSIDNTSSGNIIGIDTSIPVLTSVKVSSNNLDNTSLAKADDNVTLTVQSSEALQTLELVKSDGSRE
;
A
#
# COMPACT_ATOMS: atom_id res chain seq x y z
N ASP A 1 30.61 -36.16 44.87
CA ASP A 1 29.89 -35.21 43.99
C ASP A 1 30.94 -34.31 43.33
N ASP A 2 31.48 -34.78 42.22
CA ASP A 2 32.41 -33.97 41.40
C ASP A 2 31.62 -32.87 40.70
N ASN A 3 31.70 -31.68 41.25
CA ASN A 3 31.12 -30.49 40.67
C ASN A 3 31.99 -30.08 39.47
N VAL A 4 31.64 -30.51 38.28
CA VAL A 4 32.31 -30.12 37.03
C VAL A 4 32.02 -28.64 36.77
N THR A 5 32.99 -27.78 37.11
CA THR A 5 32.88 -26.32 36.94
C THR A 5 33.41 -25.80 35.58
N THR A 6 34.00 -26.69 34.78
CA THR A 6 34.51 -26.38 33.44
C THR A 6 34.22 -27.52 32.47
N THR A 7 33.97 -27.19 31.20
CA THR A 7 33.87 -28.18 30.13
C THR A 7 35.26 -28.75 29.81
N GLU A 8 35.34 -29.94 29.17
CA GLU A 8 36.60 -30.56 28.73
C GLU A 8 37.46 -29.68 27.83
N VAL A 9 36.86 -28.65 27.21
CA VAL A 9 37.53 -27.68 26.33
C VAL A 9 37.79 -26.33 27.02
N GLY A 10 37.44 -26.18 28.30
CA GLY A 10 37.70 -24.96 29.10
C GLY A 10 36.70 -23.80 28.79
N ASN A 11 35.65 -24.04 28.04
CA ASN A 11 34.64 -23.02 27.72
C ASN A 11 33.65 -22.88 28.88
N LEU A 12 33.43 -21.64 29.34
CA LEU A 12 32.34 -21.30 30.24
C LEU A 12 31.09 -20.95 29.45
N ILE A 13 29.93 -21.46 29.87
CA ILE A 13 28.63 -20.97 29.38
C ILE A 13 28.24 -19.81 30.29
N THR A 14 28.08 -18.63 29.70
CA THR A 14 27.61 -17.44 30.40
C THR A 14 26.12 -17.29 30.13
N MET A 15 25.32 -17.03 31.14
CA MET A 15 23.90 -16.73 30.98
C MET A 15 23.78 -15.23 30.69
N ASP A 16 23.11 -14.91 29.61
CA ASP A 16 22.73 -13.54 29.23
C ASP A 16 21.21 -13.44 29.23
N THR A 17 20.68 -12.50 29.99
CA THR A 17 19.24 -12.23 30.14
C THR A 17 18.88 -10.75 29.91
N LEU A 18 19.88 -9.97 29.46
CA LEU A 18 19.66 -8.55 29.17
C LEU A 18 19.15 -8.38 27.74
N GLU A 19 18.14 -7.57 27.59
CA GLU A 19 17.65 -7.17 26.28
C GLU A 19 18.57 -6.12 25.66
N PRO A 20 18.99 -6.26 24.40
CA PRO A 20 19.78 -5.25 23.72
C PRO A 20 18.98 -3.96 23.54
N THR A 21 19.66 -2.82 23.55
CA THR A 21 19.07 -1.50 23.27
C THR A 21 19.88 -0.78 22.20
N LEU A 22 19.26 0.19 21.50
CA LEU A 22 19.98 1.06 20.57
C LEU A 22 20.40 2.35 21.27
N SER A 23 21.70 2.63 21.27
CA SER A 23 22.29 3.83 21.87
C SER A 23 22.32 5.02 20.92
N SER A 24 22.27 4.77 19.62
CA SER A 24 22.23 5.80 18.58
C SER A 24 21.51 5.25 17.35
N VAL A 25 20.55 6.04 16.81
CA VAL A 25 19.86 5.81 15.53
C VAL A 25 19.86 7.13 14.78
N ARG A 26 20.39 7.14 13.55
CA ARG A 26 20.55 8.34 12.72
C ARG A 26 20.12 8.07 11.28
N LEU A 27 19.44 9.04 10.69
CA LEU A 27 19.21 9.13 9.24
C LEU A 27 20.09 10.23 8.65
N ASN A 28 20.73 9.95 7.53
CA ASN A 28 21.55 10.89 6.77
C ASN A 28 21.15 10.87 5.31
N SER A 29 20.97 12.05 4.70
CA SER A 29 20.75 12.21 3.26
C SER A 29 22.06 12.59 2.57
N ASN A 30 22.25 12.15 1.33
CA ASN A 30 23.33 12.61 0.47
C ASN A 30 22.97 13.91 -0.32
N ASN A 31 21.86 14.55 0.01
CA ASN A 31 21.50 15.85 -0.53
C ASN A 31 22.44 16.93 0.02
N LEU A 32 23.28 17.48 -0.86
CA LEU A 32 24.29 18.48 -0.48
C LEU A 32 23.69 19.89 -0.26
N LEU A 33 22.46 20.12 -0.66
CA LEU A 33 21.80 21.41 -0.59
C LEU A 33 21.01 21.55 0.72
N ASP A 34 20.33 20.50 1.10
CA ASP A 34 19.58 20.41 2.36
C ASP A 34 19.59 18.94 2.85
N SER A 35 20.30 18.68 3.95
CA SER A 35 20.42 17.34 4.51
C SER A 35 19.15 16.82 5.19
N SER A 36 18.14 17.67 5.37
CA SER A 36 16.81 17.28 5.86
C SER A 36 15.87 16.82 4.74
N LEU A 37 16.32 16.97 3.47
CA LEU A 37 15.55 16.60 2.28
C LEU A 37 16.30 15.56 1.44
N VAL A 38 15.54 14.80 0.66
CA VAL A 38 16.07 13.88 -0.33
C VAL A 38 15.12 13.81 -1.53
N LYS A 39 15.66 13.66 -2.74
CA LYS A 39 14.89 13.55 -3.99
C LYS A 39 15.24 12.29 -4.76
N ALA A 40 14.47 11.98 -5.81
CA ALA A 40 14.74 10.85 -6.69
C ALA A 40 16.20 10.79 -7.17
N GLY A 41 16.79 9.59 -7.14
CA GLY A 41 18.20 9.33 -7.44
C GLY A 41 19.16 9.68 -6.32
N GLN A 42 18.71 10.20 -5.19
CA GLN A 42 19.50 10.42 -3.99
C GLN A 42 19.31 9.28 -2.99
N THR A 43 20.21 9.19 -2.00
CA THR A 43 20.26 8.07 -1.05
C THR A 43 20.08 8.55 0.37
N VAL A 44 19.27 7.82 1.14
CA VAL A 44 19.20 7.91 2.59
C VAL A 44 20.00 6.76 3.20
N THR A 45 20.77 7.07 4.24
CA THR A 45 21.52 6.09 5.03
C THR A 45 21.01 6.09 6.46
N LEU A 46 20.57 4.93 6.93
CA LEU A 46 20.26 4.65 8.32
C LEU A 46 21.50 4.06 8.98
N GLU A 47 21.93 4.63 10.10
CA GLU A 47 23.03 4.15 10.92
C GLU A 47 22.55 3.95 12.35
N PHE A 48 22.93 2.82 12.97
CA PHE A 48 22.60 2.59 14.37
C PHE A 48 23.69 1.85 15.13
N THR A 49 23.74 2.09 16.43
CA THR A 49 24.67 1.47 17.37
C THR A 49 23.90 0.86 18.53
N SER A 50 24.17 -0.41 18.83
CA SER A 50 23.54 -1.13 19.94
C SER A 50 24.41 -1.16 21.21
N SER A 51 23.78 -1.46 22.35
CA SER A 51 24.46 -1.66 23.66
C SER A 51 25.41 -2.83 23.61
N GLU A 52 25.11 -3.84 22.79
CA GLU A 52 25.88 -5.08 22.64
C GLU A 52 25.85 -5.60 21.21
N SER A 53 26.52 -6.72 20.93
CA SER A 53 26.54 -7.34 19.59
C SER A 53 25.21 -7.95 19.24
N LEU A 54 24.68 -7.63 18.06
CA LEU A 54 23.42 -8.13 17.57
C LEU A 54 23.59 -9.37 16.65
N ASN A 55 22.56 -10.19 16.65
CA ASN A 55 22.44 -11.35 15.77
C ASN A 55 21.47 -11.01 14.60
N ASN A 56 22.05 -10.73 13.43
CA ASN A 56 21.31 -10.48 12.19
C ASN A 56 20.09 -9.56 12.37
N PRO A 57 20.28 -8.28 12.75
CA PRO A 57 19.17 -7.34 12.83
C PRO A 57 18.46 -7.21 11.46
N VAL A 58 17.18 -6.87 11.49
CA VAL A 58 16.37 -6.62 10.29
C VAL A 58 16.00 -5.16 10.25
N VAL A 59 16.16 -4.53 9.10
CA VAL A 59 15.80 -3.14 8.85
C VAL A 59 14.87 -3.04 7.66
N THR A 60 13.74 -2.36 7.84
CA THR A 60 13.01 -1.76 6.73
C THR A 60 13.38 -0.28 6.64
N LEU A 61 13.57 0.25 5.44
CA LEU A 61 13.88 1.66 5.17
C LEU A 61 13.23 2.05 3.84
N GLY A 62 12.42 3.10 3.83
CA GLY A 62 11.59 3.46 2.69
C GLY A 62 10.50 2.42 2.39
N GLY A 63 10.04 1.65 3.41
CA GLY A 63 9.05 0.58 3.25
C GLY A 63 9.60 -0.76 2.73
N GLU A 64 10.91 -0.86 2.47
CA GLU A 64 11.55 -2.08 1.94
C GLU A 64 12.59 -2.64 2.90
N THR A 65 12.67 -3.98 3.01
CA THR A 65 13.74 -4.65 3.77
C THR A 65 15.08 -4.44 3.08
N GLN A 66 16.05 -3.92 3.83
CA GLN A 66 17.35 -3.53 3.32
C GLN A 66 18.46 -4.53 3.66
N ILE A 67 19.45 -4.58 2.78
CA ILE A 67 20.72 -5.27 3.07
C ILE A 67 21.49 -4.43 4.09
N LEU A 68 21.89 -5.07 5.19
CA LEU A 68 22.66 -4.43 6.24
C LEU A 68 24.16 -4.57 6.01
N TYR A 69 24.86 -3.49 6.29
CA TYR A 69 26.32 -3.43 6.35
C TYR A 69 26.75 -3.19 7.76
N GLY A 70 27.74 -3.94 8.23
CA GLY A 70 28.26 -3.81 9.59
C GLY A 70 28.41 -5.14 10.30
N GLN A 71 28.81 -5.07 11.57
CA GLN A 71 28.93 -6.22 12.45
C GLN A 71 28.96 -5.79 13.91
N GLY A 72 28.67 -6.73 14.82
CA GLY A 72 28.72 -6.49 16.25
C GLY A 72 27.70 -5.45 16.69
N LYS A 73 28.16 -4.26 17.07
CA LYS A 73 27.32 -3.18 17.60
C LYS A 73 26.92 -2.13 16.55
N ASN A 74 27.66 -2.02 15.44
CA ASN A 74 27.47 -0.93 14.48
C ASN A 74 26.95 -1.46 13.14
N TRP A 75 25.86 -0.89 12.71
CA TRP A 75 25.14 -1.31 11.51
C TRP A 75 24.68 -0.11 10.69
N SER A 76 24.56 -0.31 9.38
CA SER A 76 23.98 0.65 8.48
C SER A 76 23.17 -0.01 7.37
N ALA A 77 22.19 0.72 6.84
CA ALA A 77 21.41 0.38 5.66
C ALA A 77 21.30 1.62 4.77
N THR A 78 21.12 1.42 3.47
CA THR A 78 20.93 2.50 2.50
C THR A 78 19.68 2.25 1.66
N TYR A 79 18.98 3.32 1.32
CA TYR A 79 17.82 3.31 0.43
C TYR A 79 17.98 4.42 -0.62
N GLU A 80 17.88 4.07 -1.90
CA GLU A 80 17.84 5.04 -2.99
C GLU A 80 16.40 5.48 -3.21
N ILE A 81 16.18 6.79 -3.24
CA ILE A 81 14.85 7.36 -3.47
C ILE A 81 14.50 7.25 -4.96
N HIS A 82 13.33 6.71 -5.23
CA HIS A 82 12.82 6.55 -6.58
C HIS A 82 11.83 7.66 -6.95
N SER A 83 11.67 7.90 -8.23
CA SER A 83 10.64 8.82 -8.74
C SER A 83 9.27 8.31 -8.33
N GLY A 84 8.48 9.17 -7.67
CA GLY A 84 7.15 8.85 -7.18
C GLY A 84 7.09 8.31 -5.74
N ASP A 85 8.21 8.26 -5.00
CA ASP A 85 8.21 7.89 -3.57
C ASP A 85 7.40 8.87 -2.71
N ASP A 86 7.25 10.11 -3.15
CA ASP A 86 6.42 11.16 -2.54
C ASP A 86 5.04 11.32 -3.19
N SER A 87 4.76 10.62 -4.30
CA SER A 87 3.53 10.78 -5.07
C SER A 87 2.52 9.66 -4.84
N LEU A 88 1.24 9.97 -4.98
CA LEU A 88 0.20 8.96 -5.09
C LEU A 88 0.49 8.11 -6.33
N ILE A 89 0.66 6.82 -6.15
CA ILE A 89 0.80 5.89 -7.28
C ILE A 89 -0.59 5.43 -7.70
N TYR A 90 -0.89 5.57 -8.99
CA TYR A 90 -2.09 4.97 -9.53
C TYR A 90 -1.85 3.48 -9.83
N PRO A 91 -2.84 2.61 -9.66
CA PRO A 91 -2.70 1.19 -9.96
C PRO A 91 -2.12 0.90 -11.35
N SER A 92 -2.44 1.75 -12.36
CA SER A 92 -1.91 1.64 -13.74
C SER A 92 -0.40 1.84 -13.86
N GLU A 93 0.25 2.42 -12.85
CA GLU A 93 1.69 2.66 -12.83
C GLU A 93 2.46 1.51 -12.17
N ILE A 94 1.74 0.57 -11.56
CA ILE A 94 2.32 -0.60 -10.89
C ILE A 94 2.43 -1.75 -11.87
N GLU A 95 3.65 -2.26 -12.04
CA GLU A 95 3.90 -3.43 -12.88
C GLU A 95 3.16 -4.66 -12.36
N GLY A 96 2.53 -5.41 -13.26
CA GLY A 96 1.82 -6.64 -12.95
C GLY A 96 0.32 -6.44 -12.69
N LEU A 97 -0.23 -5.23 -12.85
CA LEU A 97 -1.67 -5.03 -12.81
C LEU A 97 -2.34 -5.83 -13.93
N SER A 98 -3.17 -6.82 -13.56
CA SER A 98 -3.86 -7.71 -14.49
C SER A 98 -5.37 -7.49 -14.53
N LEU A 99 -5.94 -6.83 -13.51
CA LEU A 99 -7.35 -6.44 -13.45
C LEU A 99 -7.49 -5.14 -12.66
N TRP A 100 -8.33 -4.24 -13.15
CA TRP A 100 -8.78 -3.06 -12.42
C TRP A 100 -10.25 -2.79 -12.69
N LEU A 101 -11.10 -3.12 -11.73
CA LEU A 101 -12.53 -2.82 -11.75
C LEU A 101 -12.82 -1.71 -10.76
N ASP A 102 -13.35 -0.59 -11.25
CA ASP A 102 -13.58 0.63 -10.48
C ASP A 102 -15.05 1.06 -10.59
N ALA A 103 -15.75 1.18 -9.47
CA ALA A 103 -17.14 1.64 -9.46
C ALA A 103 -17.27 3.14 -9.81
N GLU A 104 -16.21 3.92 -9.78
CA GLU A 104 -16.20 5.27 -10.35
C GLU A 104 -16.11 5.29 -11.87
N ASN A 105 -15.75 4.14 -12.48
CA ASN A 105 -15.54 4.03 -13.92
C ASN A 105 -16.02 2.67 -14.50
N VAL A 106 -17.26 2.30 -14.17
CA VAL A 106 -17.86 1.00 -14.55
C VAL A 106 -17.89 0.79 -16.06
N ASP A 107 -18.20 1.84 -16.82
CA ASP A 107 -18.34 1.80 -18.28
C ASP A 107 -17.03 2.10 -19.04
N GLY A 108 -15.93 2.36 -18.32
CA GLY A 108 -14.65 2.79 -18.91
C GLY A 108 -14.68 4.24 -19.42
N ASN A 109 -15.74 5.02 -19.08
CA ASN A 109 -15.95 6.41 -19.48
C ASN A 109 -16.46 7.28 -18.33
N PHE A 110 -15.97 7.03 -17.10
CA PHE A 110 -16.29 7.77 -15.87
C PHE A 110 -17.79 7.81 -15.53
N ASN A 111 -18.53 6.75 -15.90
CA ASN A 111 -19.98 6.59 -15.65
C ASN A 111 -20.86 7.73 -16.18
N ASN A 112 -20.44 8.42 -17.25
CA ASN A 112 -21.16 9.57 -17.80
C ASN A 112 -22.60 9.26 -18.22
N SER A 113 -22.93 7.98 -18.42
CA SER A 113 -24.24 7.50 -18.88
C SER A 113 -24.91 6.54 -17.90
N ILE A 114 -24.36 6.29 -16.72
CA ILE A 114 -24.89 5.34 -15.73
C ILE A 114 -25.69 6.10 -14.67
N ALA A 115 -27.00 5.83 -14.63
CA ALA A 115 -27.89 6.40 -13.62
C ALA A 115 -27.86 5.59 -12.32
N GLU A 116 -28.25 6.22 -11.20
CA GLU A 116 -28.50 5.55 -9.92
C GLU A 116 -29.48 4.39 -10.10
N GLY A 117 -29.16 3.24 -9.52
CA GLY A 117 -29.96 2.01 -9.60
C GLY A 117 -29.91 1.31 -10.95
N ALA A 118 -29.10 1.78 -11.90
CA ALA A 118 -28.95 1.11 -13.20
C ALA A 118 -28.38 -0.31 -13.01
N VAL A 119 -29.00 -1.28 -13.71
CA VAL A 119 -28.50 -2.67 -13.73
C VAL A 119 -27.28 -2.76 -14.64
N ILE A 120 -26.18 -3.25 -14.09
CA ILE A 120 -24.90 -3.38 -14.78
C ILE A 120 -24.80 -4.74 -15.46
N SER A 121 -24.63 -4.75 -16.77
CA SER A 121 -24.40 -5.98 -17.55
C SER A 121 -22.93 -6.33 -17.71
N GLN A 122 -22.06 -5.33 -17.62
CA GLN A 122 -20.60 -5.47 -17.70
C GLN A 122 -19.94 -4.40 -16.84
N TRP A 123 -18.96 -4.80 -16.05
CA TRP A 123 -18.02 -3.93 -15.34
C TRP A 123 -16.71 -3.97 -16.11
N ASN A 124 -16.33 -2.84 -16.69
CA ASN A 124 -15.16 -2.76 -17.56
C ASN A 124 -13.87 -2.81 -16.74
N ASP A 125 -12.98 -3.67 -17.16
CA ASP A 125 -11.58 -3.63 -16.74
C ASP A 125 -10.90 -2.41 -17.36
N ILE A 126 -10.36 -1.56 -16.54
CA ILE A 126 -9.63 -0.34 -16.94
C ILE A 126 -8.11 -0.49 -16.77
N SER A 127 -7.60 -1.70 -16.50
CA SER A 127 -6.17 -2.00 -16.46
C SER A 127 -5.52 -2.00 -17.87
N GLY A 128 -6.34 -2.09 -18.93
CA GLY A 128 -5.87 -2.25 -20.30
C GLY A 128 -5.76 -3.71 -20.76
N ASN A 129 -6.06 -4.70 -19.90
CA ASN A 129 -5.97 -6.13 -20.23
C ASN A 129 -7.29 -6.74 -20.77
N GLU A 130 -8.36 -5.94 -20.88
CA GLU A 130 -9.68 -6.36 -21.38
C GLU A 130 -10.33 -7.53 -20.60
N ASN A 131 -9.98 -7.68 -19.34
CA ASN A 131 -10.50 -8.73 -18.47
C ASN A 131 -11.82 -8.30 -17.79
N HIS A 132 -12.79 -7.91 -18.59
CA HIS A 132 -14.07 -7.39 -18.11
C HIS A 132 -14.84 -8.40 -17.26
N ALA A 133 -15.58 -7.91 -16.27
CA ALA A 133 -16.55 -8.70 -15.52
C ALA A 133 -17.93 -8.62 -16.18
N LYS A 134 -18.45 -9.77 -16.64
CA LYS A 134 -19.75 -9.87 -17.33
C LYS A 134 -20.79 -10.52 -16.43
N LYS A 135 -22.01 -9.96 -16.43
CA LYS A 135 -23.13 -10.46 -15.66
C LYS A 135 -23.44 -11.92 -16.01
N VAL A 136 -23.66 -12.75 -14.99
CA VAL A 136 -24.11 -14.14 -15.13
C VAL A 136 -25.54 -14.27 -14.63
N TRP A 137 -25.80 -13.84 -13.38
CA TRP A 137 -27.12 -13.88 -12.75
C TRP A 137 -27.43 -12.57 -12.04
N GLY A 138 -28.70 -12.42 -11.64
CA GLY A 138 -29.18 -11.31 -10.84
C GLY A 138 -29.18 -9.97 -11.56
N ASN A 139 -29.25 -8.90 -10.78
CA ASN A 139 -29.33 -7.52 -11.28
C ASN A 139 -28.45 -6.60 -10.47
N VAL A 140 -27.14 -6.84 -10.50
CA VAL A 140 -26.16 -5.94 -9.83
C VAL A 140 -26.47 -4.49 -10.16
N ALA A 141 -26.78 -3.69 -9.14
CA ALA A 141 -27.20 -2.30 -9.31
C ALA A 141 -26.04 -1.33 -9.03
N PHE A 142 -25.96 -0.26 -9.81
CA PHE A 142 -25.03 0.84 -9.54
C PHE A 142 -25.58 1.75 -8.46
N ASN A 143 -24.78 2.05 -7.44
CA ASN A 143 -25.09 2.99 -6.39
C ASN A 143 -24.11 4.17 -6.37
N SER A 144 -24.66 5.39 -6.43
CA SER A 144 -23.91 6.64 -6.38
C SER A 144 -24.37 7.59 -5.26
N THR A 145 -25.43 7.26 -4.53
CA THR A 145 -26.11 8.18 -3.61
C THR A 145 -25.76 7.98 -2.14
N SER A 146 -25.19 6.84 -1.74
CA SER A 146 -24.89 6.54 -0.33
C SER A 146 -23.49 6.97 0.12
N GLY A 147 -22.88 7.93 -0.58
CA GLY A 147 -21.59 8.54 -0.22
C GLY A 147 -20.38 7.94 -0.93
N LEU A 148 -20.35 6.63 -1.16
CA LEU A 148 -19.30 5.95 -1.95
C LEU A 148 -19.93 5.20 -3.11
N LYS A 149 -19.42 5.42 -4.33
CA LYS A 149 -19.88 4.67 -5.50
C LYS A 149 -19.54 3.19 -5.34
N SER A 150 -20.47 2.34 -5.72
CA SER A 150 -20.33 0.89 -5.58
C SER A 150 -21.26 0.14 -6.50
N LEU A 151 -20.95 -1.12 -6.75
CA LEU A 151 -21.90 -2.09 -7.28
C LEU A 151 -22.53 -2.86 -6.12
N VAL A 152 -23.87 -2.94 -6.12
CA VAL A 152 -24.67 -3.55 -5.06
C VAL A 152 -25.07 -4.95 -5.49
N PHE A 153 -24.70 -5.92 -4.65
CA PHE A 153 -25.07 -7.34 -4.76
C PHE A 153 -26.13 -7.62 -3.70
N ASP A 154 -27.26 -8.18 -4.08
CA ASP A 154 -28.40 -8.39 -3.17
C ASP A 154 -28.54 -9.85 -2.68
N GLY A 155 -27.61 -10.73 -3.05
CA GLY A 155 -27.54 -12.11 -2.63
C GLY A 155 -27.98 -13.11 -3.71
N ASP A 156 -28.36 -12.67 -4.91
CA ASP A 156 -28.59 -13.53 -6.07
C ASP A 156 -27.80 -13.10 -7.31
N ASP A 157 -26.82 -12.23 -7.12
CA ASP A 157 -26.06 -11.55 -8.15
C ASP A 157 -24.70 -12.20 -8.42
N SER A 158 -24.26 -12.19 -9.68
CA SER A 158 -22.88 -12.53 -10.01
C SER A 158 -22.38 -11.97 -11.32
N PHE A 159 -21.08 -11.70 -11.34
CA PHE A 159 -20.27 -11.52 -12.55
C PHE A 159 -19.30 -12.68 -12.73
N LYS A 160 -18.84 -12.88 -13.96
CA LYS A 160 -17.64 -13.69 -14.27
C LYS A 160 -16.64 -12.87 -15.06
N LEU A 161 -15.35 -13.11 -14.82
CA LEU A 161 -14.29 -12.51 -15.61
C LEU A 161 -14.23 -13.12 -17.01
N THR A 162 -13.67 -12.39 -17.97
CA THR A 162 -13.56 -12.86 -19.37
C THR A 162 -12.29 -13.67 -19.60
N GLN A 163 -11.28 -13.53 -18.74
CA GLN A 163 -10.02 -14.24 -18.85
C GLN A 163 -9.88 -15.31 -17.75
N LEU A 164 -9.13 -16.37 -18.07
CA LEU A 164 -8.78 -17.43 -17.13
C LEU A 164 -7.58 -17.02 -16.26
N PRO A 165 -7.39 -17.62 -15.06
CA PRO A 165 -6.22 -17.37 -14.21
C PRO A 165 -4.88 -17.47 -14.94
N SER A 166 -4.73 -18.43 -15.88
CA SER A 166 -3.52 -18.55 -16.71
C SER A 166 -3.29 -17.37 -17.65
N GLN A 167 -4.35 -16.77 -18.17
CA GLN A 167 -4.27 -15.58 -19.02
C GLN A 167 -4.01 -14.32 -18.21
N MET A 168 -4.48 -14.28 -16.97
CA MET A 168 -4.20 -13.21 -16.03
C MET A 168 -2.78 -13.28 -15.42
N GLY A 169 -2.10 -14.42 -15.57
CA GLY A 169 -0.76 -14.65 -15.01
C GLY A 169 -0.74 -15.02 -13.52
N ILE A 170 -1.89 -15.42 -12.94
CA ILE A 170 -2.01 -15.78 -11.53
C ILE A 170 -2.07 -17.31 -11.27
N GLN A 171 -2.21 -18.12 -12.30
CA GLN A 171 -2.20 -19.58 -12.16
C GLN A 171 -0.78 -20.06 -11.79
N ASN A 172 -0.67 -20.86 -10.72
CA ASN A 172 0.59 -21.39 -10.21
C ASN A 172 1.68 -20.31 -10.04
N SER A 173 1.28 -19.13 -9.60
CA SER A 173 2.13 -17.93 -9.46
C SER A 173 1.81 -17.18 -8.18
N ASP A 174 2.66 -16.27 -7.80
CA ASP A 174 2.36 -15.25 -6.79
C ASP A 174 1.40 -14.22 -7.37
N TYR A 175 0.52 -13.69 -6.51
CA TYR A 175 -0.44 -12.65 -6.89
C TYR A 175 -0.94 -11.88 -5.67
N GLU A 176 -1.51 -10.71 -5.91
CA GLU A 176 -2.20 -9.94 -4.87
C GLU A 176 -3.54 -9.42 -5.39
N ILE A 177 -4.56 -9.51 -4.56
CA ILE A 177 -5.92 -9.03 -4.82
C ILE A 177 -6.25 -7.98 -3.76
N PHE A 178 -6.61 -6.78 -4.19
CA PHE A 178 -7.18 -5.75 -3.32
C PHE A 178 -8.65 -5.57 -3.67
N MET A 179 -9.47 -5.38 -2.64
CA MET A 179 -10.89 -5.12 -2.81
C MET A 179 -11.36 -4.08 -1.80
N VAL A 180 -12.20 -3.16 -2.25
CA VAL A 180 -12.94 -2.26 -1.37
C VAL A 180 -14.37 -2.73 -1.31
N ILE A 181 -14.78 -3.25 -0.15
CA ILE A 181 -16.10 -3.87 0.06
C ILE A 181 -16.81 -3.32 1.29
N ARG A 182 -18.13 -3.49 1.31
CA ARG A 182 -18.97 -3.30 2.48
C ARG A 182 -19.99 -4.43 2.55
N ASN A 183 -19.79 -5.34 3.50
CA ASN A 183 -20.70 -6.47 3.69
C ASN A 183 -22.01 -6.02 4.33
N GLN A 184 -23.15 -6.53 3.87
CA GLN A 184 -24.49 -6.22 4.41
C GLN A 184 -25.23 -7.43 4.94
N ASP A 185 -24.65 -8.62 4.90
CA ASP A 185 -25.25 -9.84 5.43
C ASP A 185 -24.37 -10.47 6.50
N SER A 186 -25.01 -11.08 7.50
CA SER A 186 -24.36 -11.90 8.51
C SER A 186 -24.10 -13.34 8.04
N ASP A 187 -24.67 -13.72 6.88
CA ASP A 187 -24.45 -15.02 6.28
C ASP A 187 -23.17 -14.99 5.41
N PRO A 188 -22.46 -16.12 5.28
CA PRO A 188 -21.27 -16.18 4.45
C PRO A 188 -21.59 -15.97 2.98
N GLY A 189 -20.75 -15.18 2.30
CA GLY A 189 -20.90 -14.92 0.87
C GLY A 189 -19.57 -14.86 0.15
N PHE A 190 -19.46 -15.49 -1.02
CA PHE A 190 -18.26 -15.42 -1.85
C PHE A 190 -18.17 -14.09 -2.55
N VAL A 191 -17.21 -13.26 -2.16
CA VAL A 191 -16.95 -11.95 -2.77
C VAL A 191 -16.21 -12.13 -4.09
N PHE A 192 -15.21 -13.04 -4.10
CA PHE A 192 -14.39 -13.38 -5.25
C PHE A 192 -14.01 -14.85 -5.18
N ALA A 193 -14.13 -15.62 -6.26
CA ALA A 193 -13.86 -17.04 -6.22
C ALA A 193 -13.51 -17.62 -7.61
N GLY A 194 -12.65 -18.63 -7.61
CA GLY A 194 -12.37 -19.50 -8.76
C GLY A 194 -13.33 -20.68 -8.86
N GLY A 195 -12.77 -21.83 -9.18
CA GLY A 195 -13.47 -23.10 -9.19
C GLY A 195 -13.64 -23.66 -7.78
N LEU A 196 -13.37 -24.94 -7.61
CA LEU A 196 -13.48 -25.59 -6.32
C LEU A 196 -12.32 -25.13 -5.40
N GLU A 197 -12.65 -24.33 -4.37
CA GLU A 197 -11.75 -23.94 -3.27
C GLU A 197 -10.42 -23.31 -3.73
N SER A 198 -10.50 -22.40 -4.71
CA SER A 198 -9.33 -21.71 -5.24
C SER A 198 -9.63 -20.24 -5.48
N TYR A 199 -8.68 -19.36 -5.12
CA TYR A 199 -8.82 -17.90 -5.22
C TYR A 199 -10.04 -17.36 -4.44
N GLU A 200 -10.48 -18.05 -3.39
CA GLU A 200 -11.72 -17.71 -2.70
C GLU A 200 -11.49 -16.66 -1.61
N ILE A 201 -12.23 -15.56 -1.70
CA ILE A 201 -12.39 -14.56 -0.65
C ILE A 201 -13.86 -14.54 -0.27
N HIS A 202 -14.17 -14.91 0.96
CA HIS A 202 -15.56 -14.90 1.42
C HIS A 202 -15.70 -14.44 2.87
N THR A 203 -16.89 -13.96 3.22
CA THR A 203 -17.26 -13.60 4.58
C THR A 203 -17.42 -14.88 5.43
N THR A 204 -16.99 -14.87 6.69
CA THR A 204 -16.98 -16.05 7.55
C THR A 204 -18.32 -16.33 8.22
N ILE A 205 -18.49 -17.58 8.69
CA ILE A 205 -19.69 -18.10 9.36
C ILE A 205 -19.48 -18.11 10.89
N GLY A 206 -20.51 -17.87 11.67
CA GLY A 206 -20.57 -18.16 13.11
C GLY A 206 -20.57 -16.94 14.00
N SER A 207 -19.96 -17.07 15.20
CA SER A 207 -19.88 -15.97 16.18
C SER A 207 -19.05 -14.79 15.70
N ASP A 208 -18.19 -15.01 14.70
CA ASP A 208 -17.27 -14.05 14.13
C ASP A 208 -17.82 -13.54 12.78
N LYS A 209 -19.02 -13.02 12.80
CA LYS A 209 -19.77 -12.51 11.63
C LYS A 209 -19.02 -11.42 10.84
N ASP A 210 -18.00 -10.84 11.43
CA ASP A 210 -17.20 -9.78 10.88
C ASP A 210 -15.88 -10.27 10.26
N GLY A 211 -15.68 -11.58 10.12
CA GLY A 211 -14.46 -12.16 9.59
C GLY A 211 -14.44 -12.30 8.08
N ILE A 212 -13.23 -12.40 7.53
CA ILE A 212 -12.95 -12.76 6.14
C ILE A 212 -12.09 -14.00 6.10
N ARG A 213 -12.36 -14.88 5.16
CA ARG A 213 -11.56 -16.07 4.87
C ARG A 213 -10.96 -15.97 3.48
N PHE A 214 -9.70 -16.37 3.36
CA PHE A 214 -9.01 -16.53 2.10
C PHE A 214 -8.58 -17.99 1.90
N ILE A 215 -9.02 -18.60 0.82
CA ILE A 215 -8.61 -19.93 0.37
C ILE A 215 -7.86 -19.74 -0.95
N PRO A 216 -6.53 -19.72 -0.96
CA PRO A 216 -5.74 -19.46 -2.16
C PRO A 216 -5.72 -20.62 -3.14
N ALA A 217 -5.71 -21.87 -2.65
CA ALA A 217 -5.61 -23.07 -3.45
C ALA A 217 -6.45 -24.22 -2.86
N ASP A 218 -6.96 -25.11 -3.71
CA ASP A 218 -7.58 -26.36 -3.28
C ASP A 218 -6.49 -27.31 -2.74
N SER A 219 -6.52 -27.61 -1.46
CA SER A 219 -5.70 -28.64 -0.88
C SER A 219 -6.51 -29.92 -0.70
N THR A 220 -6.25 -30.85 -1.58
CA THR A 220 -6.76 -32.23 -1.48
C THR A 220 -6.06 -33.05 -0.38
N VAL A 221 -5.19 -32.44 0.41
CA VAL A 221 -4.34 -33.13 1.42
C VAL A 221 -4.54 -32.51 2.80
N GLY A 222 -5.64 -32.84 3.46
CA GLY A 222 -5.91 -32.79 4.91
C GLY A 222 -5.11 -31.83 5.77
N GLY A 223 -5.50 -30.56 5.78
CA GLY A 223 -4.99 -29.47 6.64
C GLY A 223 -5.95 -28.29 6.54
N ASP A 224 -5.79 -27.31 7.40
CA ASP A 224 -6.52 -26.04 7.28
C ASP A 224 -5.89 -25.24 6.14
N ASP A 225 -6.54 -25.25 4.96
CA ASP A 225 -6.02 -24.70 3.71
C ASP A 225 -6.46 -23.25 3.49
N TYR A 226 -6.76 -22.55 4.57
CA TYR A 226 -7.28 -21.19 4.52
C TYR A 226 -6.63 -20.30 5.59
N VAL A 227 -6.65 -19.02 5.35
CA VAL A 227 -6.32 -17.98 6.33
C VAL A 227 -7.61 -17.29 6.73
N ASP A 228 -7.90 -17.28 8.03
CA ASP A 228 -8.99 -16.52 8.61
C ASP A 228 -8.47 -15.26 9.27
N LEU A 229 -9.14 -14.16 9.02
CA LEU A 229 -8.96 -12.92 9.75
C LEU A 229 -10.28 -12.57 10.44
N SER A 230 -10.32 -12.81 11.75
CA SER A 230 -11.41 -12.43 12.62
C SER A 230 -11.03 -11.12 13.31
N VAL A 231 -11.52 -9.99 12.83
CA VAL A 231 -11.28 -8.69 13.46
C VAL A 231 -12.61 -8.10 13.88
N SER A 232 -12.72 -7.72 15.15
CA SER A 232 -13.93 -7.22 15.83
C SER A 232 -14.51 -5.91 15.26
N ASN A 233 -13.94 -5.37 14.19
CA ASN A 233 -14.34 -4.10 13.59
C ASN A 233 -14.56 -4.14 12.07
N MET A 234 -14.78 -5.33 11.51
CA MET A 234 -14.69 -5.55 10.09
C MET A 234 -16.00 -5.54 9.33
N VAL A 235 -15.89 -5.23 8.09
CA VAL A 235 -16.71 -5.34 6.88
C VAL A 235 -18.23 -5.33 7.03
N TYR A 236 -18.81 -5.77 8.15
CA TYR A 236 -20.26 -5.71 8.35
C TYR A 236 -20.71 -4.26 8.53
N GLU A 237 -21.47 -3.79 7.54
CA GLU A 237 -21.94 -2.39 7.44
C GLU A 237 -20.84 -1.31 7.43
N LYS A 238 -19.56 -1.71 7.31
CA LYS A 238 -18.43 -0.80 7.18
C LYS A 238 -17.70 -1.05 5.86
N THR A 239 -17.27 0.01 5.21
CA THR A 239 -16.38 -0.10 4.05
C THR A 239 -14.97 -0.41 4.52
N SER A 240 -14.36 -1.43 3.92
CA SER A 240 -13.02 -1.89 4.28
C SER A 240 -12.20 -2.24 3.04
N ILE A 241 -10.88 -2.11 3.16
CA ILE A 241 -9.92 -2.55 2.16
C ILE A 241 -9.46 -3.96 2.55
N LEU A 242 -9.63 -4.92 1.65
CA LEU A 242 -9.10 -6.26 1.77
C LEU A 242 -7.87 -6.39 0.90
N ASN A 243 -6.82 -7.07 1.38
CA ASN A 243 -5.72 -7.54 0.58
C ASN A 243 -5.54 -9.04 0.82
N ALA A 244 -5.85 -9.87 -0.18
CA ALA A 244 -5.57 -11.30 -0.17
C ALA A 244 -4.43 -11.57 -1.15
N ARG A 245 -3.39 -12.30 -0.72
CA ARG A 245 -2.19 -12.49 -1.52
C ARG A 245 -1.54 -13.85 -1.35
N VAL A 246 -0.85 -14.27 -2.41
CA VAL A 246 0.08 -15.40 -2.39
C VAL A 246 1.47 -14.85 -2.70
N ASN A 247 2.38 -15.00 -1.74
CA ASN A 247 3.76 -14.58 -1.83
C ASN A 247 4.68 -15.74 -1.45
N ASP A 248 5.61 -16.10 -2.33
CA ASP A 248 6.57 -17.20 -2.09
C ASP A 248 5.88 -18.54 -1.72
N ASP A 249 4.71 -18.81 -2.34
CA ASP A 249 3.86 -19.99 -2.08
C ASP A 249 3.20 -20.03 -0.68
N GLU A 250 3.12 -18.85 -0.03
CA GLU A 250 2.37 -18.65 1.22
C GLU A 250 1.20 -17.71 0.99
N GLY A 251 0.04 -18.05 1.58
CA GLY A 251 -1.18 -17.25 1.52
C GLY A 251 -1.33 -16.35 2.75
N PHE A 252 -1.75 -15.11 2.51
CA PHE A 252 -1.96 -14.08 3.53
C PHE A 252 -3.25 -13.32 3.29
N ILE A 253 -3.80 -12.75 4.34
CA ILE A 253 -4.90 -11.77 4.25
C ILE A 253 -4.65 -10.59 5.17
N GLN A 254 -4.97 -9.40 4.69
CA GLN A 254 -4.99 -8.16 5.45
C GLN A 254 -6.34 -7.49 5.32
N ILE A 255 -6.68 -6.67 6.31
CA ILE A 255 -7.85 -5.81 6.27
C ILE A 255 -7.49 -4.47 6.87
N ASN A 256 -7.74 -3.43 6.10
CA ASN A 256 -7.38 -2.07 6.45
C ASN A 256 -5.89 -1.93 6.86
N GLY A 257 -5.00 -2.70 6.23
CA GLY A 257 -3.57 -2.76 6.55
C GLY A 257 -3.18 -3.80 7.61
N GLU A 258 -4.09 -4.20 8.50
CA GLU A 258 -3.80 -5.16 9.57
C GLU A 258 -3.68 -6.60 9.04
N ASN A 259 -2.60 -7.30 9.41
CA ASN A 259 -2.35 -8.69 9.04
C ASN A 259 -3.11 -9.69 9.91
N SER A 260 -3.46 -10.86 9.33
CA SER A 260 -4.11 -11.96 10.06
C SER A 260 -3.24 -12.57 11.16
N GLY A 261 -1.93 -12.44 11.07
CA GLY A 261 -0.98 -13.18 11.93
C GLY A 261 -0.80 -14.66 11.55
N ASP A 262 -1.74 -15.24 10.80
CA ASP A 262 -1.68 -16.62 10.31
C ASP A 262 -1.37 -16.65 8.82
N THR A 263 -0.77 -17.76 8.36
CA THR A 263 -0.45 -18.00 6.94
C THR A 263 -0.81 -19.43 6.56
N VAL A 264 -1.08 -19.67 5.28
CA VAL A 264 -1.24 -21.00 4.71
C VAL A 264 -0.15 -21.27 3.69
N THR A 265 0.45 -22.45 3.72
CA THR A 265 1.50 -22.90 2.78
C THR A 265 0.91 -23.65 1.59
N ASN A 266 1.69 -23.82 0.51
CA ASN A 266 1.26 -24.39 -0.76
C ASN A 266 0.06 -23.62 -1.37
N ALA A 267 0.17 -22.30 -1.31
CA ALA A 267 -0.90 -21.36 -1.65
C ALA A 267 -1.05 -21.10 -3.15
N ARG A 268 -0.08 -21.49 -3.99
CA ARG A 268 -0.18 -21.34 -5.45
C ARG A 268 -1.17 -22.32 -6.03
N SER A 269 -2.23 -21.83 -6.64
CA SER A 269 -3.28 -22.64 -7.23
C SER A 269 -2.98 -23.04 -8.67
N ASN A 270 -3.17 -24.33 -8.99
CA ASN A 270 -3.18 -24.83 -10.36
C ASN A 270 -4.55 -24.74 -11.05
N ASP A 271 -5.59 -24.30 -10.32
CA ASP A 271 -6.92 -24.12 -10.89
C ASP A 271 -6.91 -23.07 -12.00
N ASN A 272 -7.59 -23.37 -13.08
CA ASN A 272 -7.74 -22.48 -14.23
C ASN A 272 -9.22 -22.28 -14.58
N SER A 273 -10.10 -22.46 -13.60
CA SER A 273 -11.52 -22.17 -13.75
C SER A 273 -11.74 -20.67 -13.84
N ILE A 274 -12.79 -20.27 -14.55
CA ILE A 274 -13.15 -18.86 -14.66
C ILE A 274 -13.43 -18.24 -13.29
N LEU A 275 -12.97 -17.04 -13.05
CA LEU A 275 -13.19 -16.34 -11.78
C LEU A 275 -14.55 -15.65 -11.77
N HIS A 276 -15.19 -15.66 -10.60
CA HIS A 276 -16.50 -15.05 -10.34
C HIS A 276 -16.41 -13.97 -9.27
N ILE A 277 -17.31 -13.00 -9.34
CA ILE A 277 -17.51 -11.95 -8.34
C ILE A 277 -18.93 -12.09 -7.82
N GLY A 278 -19.10 -12.11 -6.49
CA GLY A 278 -20.39 -12.26 -5.83
C GLY A 278 -20.89 -13.70 -5.72
N PHE A 279 -20.15 -14.69 -6.22
CA PHE A 279 -20.59 -16.09 -6.29
C PHE A 279 -19.39 -17.05 -6.47
N ARG A 280 -19.59 -18.33 -6.10
CA ARG A 280 -18.70 -19.45 -6.43
C ARG A 280 -19.42 -20.45 -7.33
N SER A 281 -18.78 -20.93 -8.39
CA SER A 281 -19.34 -21.98 -9.26
C SER A 281 -19.64 -23.26 -8.48
N GLY A 282 -20.91 -23.69 -8.48
CA GLY A 282 -21.37 -24.87 -7.74
C GLY A 282 -21.69 -24.66 -6.25
N GLY A 283 -21.55 -23.41 -5.75
CA GLY A 283 -21.85 -23.04 -4.36
C GLY A 283 -23.28 -22.55 -4.15
N THR A 284 -23.67 -22.45 -2.87
CA THR A 284 -24.97 -21.92 -2.42
C THR A 284 -24.85 -20.57 -1.74
N PHE A 285 -23.63 -20.08 -1.51
CA PHE A 285 -23.38 -18.84 -0.76
C PHE A 285 -23.05 -17.70 -1.73
N THR A 286 -23.99 -16.79 -1.88
CA THR A 286 -23.86 -15.60 -2.70
C THR A 286 -23.55 -14.39 -1.82
N TYR A 287 -22.77 -13.45 -2.36
CA TYR A 287 -22.41 -12.23 -1.64
C TYR A 287 -23.57 -11.25 -1.60
N LYS A 288 -23.77 -10.61 -0.44
CA LYS A 288 -24.69 -9.50 -0.28
C LYS A 288 -23.98 -8.32 0.34
N GLY A 289 -23.89 -7.25 -0.42
CA GLY A 289 -23.14 -6.07 -0.01
C GLY A 289 -22.73 -5.20 -1.19
N HIS A 290 -21.76 -4.35 -0.95
CA HIS A 290 -21.22 -3.40 -1.92
C HIS A 290 -19.78 -3.76 -2.28
N ILE A 291 -19.44 -3.61 -3.56
CA ILE A 291 -18.05 -3.67 -4.03
C ILE A 291 -17.76 -2.37 -4.78
N SER A 292 -16.75 -1.63 -4.33
CA SER A 292 -16.37 -0.34 -4.90
C SER A 292 -15.18 -0.45 -5.84
N GLU A 293 -14.19 -1.29 -5.53
CA GLU A 293 -13.01 -1.47 -6.37
C GLU A 293 -12.41 -2.87 -6.21
N ILE A 294 -11.85 -3.40 -7.29
CA ILE A 294 -11.08 -4.65 -7.32
C ILE A 294 -9.82 -4.42 -8.13
N LEU A 295 -8.66 -4.73 -7.55
CA LEU A 295 -7.36 -4.75 -8.20
C LEU A 295 -6.77 -6.15 -8.11
N VAL A 296 -6.19 -6.66 -9.20
CA VAL A 296 -5.42 -7.90 -9.19
C VAL A 296 -4.06 -7.64 -9.81
N PHE A 297 -3.01 -7.99 -9.07
CA PHE A 297 -1.63 -7.97 -9.54
C PHE A 297 -1.13 -9.42 -9.70
N ASN A 298 -0.50 -9.73 -10.81
CA ASN A 298 -0.01 -11.08 -11.14
C ASN A 298 1.43 -11.34 -10.67
N LYS A 299 1.81 -10.70 -9.59
CA LYS A 299 3.13 -10.83 -8.96
C LYS A 299 3.06 -10.43 -7.49
N LYS A 300 4.07 -10.85 -6.74
CA LYS A 300 4.34 -10.32 -5.40
C LYS A 300 4.68 -8.83 -5.49
N LEU A 301 3.96 -8.00 -4.72
CA LEU A 301 4.32 -6.62 -4.51
C LEU A 301 5.31 -6.50 -3.33
N THR A 302 6.20 -5.51 -3.39
CA THR A 302 6.97 -5.12 -2.20
C THR A 302 6.04 -4.52 -1.15
N ASN A 303 6.41 -4.55 0.13
CA ASN A 303 5.63 -3.88 1.19
C ASN A 303 5.40 -2.40 0.85
N PHE A 304 6.44 -1.72 0.37
CA PHE A 304 6.35 -0.34 -0.07
C PHE A 304 5.26 -0.12 -1.15
N THR A 305 5.24 -0.96 -2.21
CA THR A 305 4.22 -0.86 -3.26
C THR A 305 2.83 -1.20 -2.73
N ARG A 306 2.71 -2.22 -1.87
CA ARG A 306 1.45 -2.61 -1.22
C ARG A 306 0.88 -1.46 -0.38
N ASN A 307 1.71 -0.81 0.41
CA ASN A 307 1.32 0.34 1.23
C ASN A 307 0.84 1.50 0.36
N LYS A 308 1.48 1.75 -0.78
CA LYS A 308 0.99 2.74 -1.76
C LYS A 308 -0.38 2.39 -2.33
N VAL A 309 -0.67 1.10 -2.59
CA VAL A 309 -2.02 0.67 -3.02
C VAL A 309 -3.03 0.88 -1.90
N ASN A 310 -2.71 0.48 -0.67
CA ASN A 310 -3.56 0.73 0.50
C ASN A 310 -3.83 2.22 0.68
N HIS A 311 -2.80 3.04 0.58
CA HIS A 311 -2.93 4.49 0.66
C HIS A 311 -3.81 5.05 -0.46
N TYR A 312 -3.57 4.68 -1.73
CA TYR A 312 -4.43 5.07 -2.85
C TYR A 312 -5.91 4.74 -2.60
N LEU A 313 -6.19 3.50 -2.17
CA LEU A 313 -7.56 3.07 -1.88
C LEU A 313 -8.16 3.81 -0.69
N SER A 314 -7.37 4.07 0.36
CA SER A 314 -7.82 4.81 1.55
C SER A 314 -8.17 6.26 1.23
N GLU A 315 -7.36 6.93 0.41
CA GLU A 315 -7.62 8.28 -0.10
C GLU A 315 -8.89 8.33 -0.94
N LYS A 316 -8.93 7.50 -1.98
CA LYS A 316 -10.03 7.48 -2.94
C LYS A 316 -11.37 7.18 -2.29
N TRP A 317 -11.40 6.23 -1.37
CA TRP A 317 -12.62 5.75 -0.72
C TRP A 317 -12.88 6.37 0.66
N ASN A 318 -12.13 7.44 1.02
CA ASN A 318 -12.27 8.19 2.28
C ASN A 318 -12.17 7.31 3.53
N LEU A 319 -11.19 6.43 3.58
CA LEU A 319 -10.95 5.45 4.64
C LEU A 319 -9.71 5.74 5.49
N LYS A 320 -9.06 6.89 5.33
CA LYS A 320 -7.81 7.28 6.00
C LYS A 320 -7.78 7.10 7.52
N SER A 321 -8.92 7.30 8.17
CA SER A 321 -9.01 7.16 9.63
C SER A 321 -9.19 5.72 10.11
N THR A 322 -9.16 4.74 9.21
CA THR A 322 -9.46 3.33 9.51
C THR A 322 -8.49 2.37 8.87
N VAL A 323 -7.51 2.87 8.13
CA VAL A 323 -6.55 2.07 7.36
C VAL A 323 -5.15 2.42 7.81
N ASP A 324 -4.40 1.42 8.28
CA ASP A 324 -2.95 1.44 8.39
C ASP A 324 -2.39 1.33 6.97
N SER A 325 -1.85 2.42 6.45
CA SER A 325 -1.34 2.49 5.08
C SER A 325 0.18 2.41 4.97
N ASP A 326 0.89 2.42 6.08
CA ASP A 326 2.35 2.31 6.12
C ASP A 326 2.88 1.04 6.79
N ASP A 327 1.97 0.14 7.24
CA ASP A 327 2.26 -1.20 7.77
C ASP A 327 3.10 -1.15 9.07
N ASP A 328 2.83 -0.15 9.91
CA ASP A 328 3.47 -0.02 11.22
C ASP A 328 2.63 -0.60 12.37
N ASP A 329 1.48 -1.22 12.06
CA ASP A 329 0.47 -1.78 12.96
C ASP A 329 -0.29 -0.72 13.79
N LEU A 330 -0.24 0.55 13.38
CA LEU A 330 -0.95 1.66 14.01
C LEU A 330 -1.73 2.47 12.98
N VAL A 331 -2.97 2.78 13.25
CA VAL A 331 -3.71 3.78 12.46
C VAL A 331 -3.48 5.14 13.10
N ASP A 332 -2.58 5.93 12.55
CA ASP A 332 -2.19 7.20 13.13
C ASP A 332 -2.00 8.34 12.09
N ALA A 333 -1.23 9.37 12.45
CA ALA A 333 -1.03 10.53 11.59
C ALA A 333 -0.13 10.23 10.38
N SER A 334 0.69 9.18 10.41
CA SER A 334 1.53 8.79 9.27
C SER A 334 0.72 8.24 8.11
N ASP A 335 -0.42 7.57 8.39
CA ASP A 335 -1.38 7.13 7.38
C ASP A 335 -2.07 8.27 6.63
N ASN A 336 -2.16 9.42 7.27
CA ASN A 336 -2.89 10.58 6.76
C ASN A 336 -2.05 11.51 5.88
N TYR A 337 -0.82 11.13 5.55
CA TYR A 337 -0.02 11.94 4.63
C TYR A 337 -0.63 11.87 3.22
N PRO A 338 -1.30 12.94 2.76
CA PRO A 338 -1.82 12.98 1.40
C PRO A 338 -0.63 13.06 0.45
N VAL A 339 -0.39 11.97 -0.24
CA VAL A 339 0.54 11.91 -1.34
C VAL A 339 -0.04 12.76 -2.47
N GLY A 340 0.46 13.98 -2.64
CA GLY A 340 0.10 14.83 -3.78
C GLY A 340 -0.54 16.19 -3.49
N LEU A 341 -0.81 16.57 -2.24
CA LEU A 341 -1.38 17.88 -1.88
C LEU A 341 -0.65 18.60 -0.75
N ILE A 342 0.55 18.20 -0.35
CA ILE A 342 1.28 18.89 0.71
C ILE A 342 2.53 19.54 0.17
N SER A 343 2.66 20.79 0.58
CA SER A 343 3.89 21.59 0.55
C SER A 343 4.97 21.11 1.52
N GLU A 344 4.77 19.97 2.18
CA GLU A 344 5.68 19.39 3.17
C GLU A 344 6.27 18.08 2.63
N PRO A 345 7.61 17.90 2.70
CA PRO A 345 8.25 16.67 2.25
C PRO A 345 7.82 15.47 3.10
N ARG A 346 7.48 14.35 2.46
CA ARG A 346 7.09 13.11 3.16
C ARG A 346 8.26 12.52 3.93
N PRO A 347 8.12 12.16 5.22
CA PRO A 347 9.19 11.51 5.98
C PRO A 347 9.62 10.17 5.40
N VAL A 348 10.92 9.91 5.37
CA VAL A 348 11.45 8.57 5.13
C VAL A 348 11.19 7.71 6.36
N SER A 349 10.34 6.69 6.22
CA SER A 349 10.04 5.73 7.28
C SER A 349 11.14 4.67 7.42
N PHE A 350 11.33 4.16 8.62
CA PHE A 350 12.18 3.00 8.88
C PHE A 350 11.71 2.23 10.12
N LYS A 351 12.09 0.94 10.21
CA LYS A 351 11.91 0.11 11.40
C LYS A 351 13.15 -0.79 11.59
N ILE A 352 13.63 -0.88 12.80
CA ILE A 352 14.76 -1.74 13.18
C ILE A 352 14.25 -2.78 14.18
N SER A 353 14.33 -4.06 13.83
CA SER A 353 14.06 -5.19 14.73
C SER A 353 15.37 -5.95 14.97
N PHE A 354 15.64 -6.32 16.20
CA PHE A 354 16.95 -6.87 16.55
C PHE A 354 16.91 -7.79 17.77
N THR A 355 17.87 -8.74 17.80
CA THR A 355 18.15 -9.62 18.91
C THR A 355 19.67 -9.60 19.21
N ASP A 356 20.06 -9.95 20.43
CA ASP A 356 21.45 -10.20 20.78
C ASP A 356 21.91 -11.59 20.32
N LEU A 357 23.16 -11.95 20.66
CA LEU A 357 23.72 -13.27 20.36
C LEU A 357 23.17 -14.40 21.24
N ALA A 358 22.52 -14.07 22.35
CA ALA A 358 21.85 -15.03 23.25
C ALA A 358 20.40 -15.29 22.82
N GLY A 359 19.82 -14.45 21.93
CA GLY A 359 18.46 -14.53 21.45
C GLY A 359 17.47 -13.65 22.21
N ASN A 360 17.91 -12.74 23.10
CA ASN A 360 17.03 -11.77 23.74
C ASN A 360 16.63 -10.70 22.73
N SER A 361 15.34 -10.39 22.62
CA SER A 361 14.80 -9.41 21.68
C SER A 361 14.82 -8.00 22.28
N GLY A 362 15.33 -7.03 21.52
CA GLY A 362 15.17 -5.61 21.84
C GLY A 362 13.82 -5.07 21.37
N VAL A 363 13.42 -3.93 21.93
CA VAL A 363 12.24 -3.20 21.46
C VAL A 363 12.53 -2.62 20.07
N SER A 364 11.65 -2.86 19.11
CA SER A 364 11.76 -2.29 17.76
C SER A 364 11.79 -0.76 17.78
N ILE A 365 12.58 -0.14 16.91
CA ILE A 365 12.79 1.31 16.84
C ILE A 365 12.43 1.78 15.42
N ASP A 366 11.62 2.84 15.33
CA ASP A 366 11.13 3.49 14.10
C ASP A 366 11.43 5.00 14.06
N ASN A 367 12.10 5.53 15.09
CA ASN A 367 12.48 6.92 15.20
C ASN A 367 13.98 7.12 15.46
N THR A 368 14.52 8.25 15.05
CA THR A 368 15.91 8.60 15.31
C THR A 368 16.11 9.06 16.75
N SER A 369 17.32 8.86 17.29
CA SER A 369 17.66 9.27 18.68
C SER A 369 17.55 10.78 18.92
N SER A 370 17.62 11.59 17.85
CA SER A 370 17.49 13.06 17.89
C SER A 370 16.07 13.56 17.56
N GLY A 371 15.17 12.68 17.13
CA GLY A 371 13.87 13.07 16.55
C GLY A 371 13.96 13.70 15.16
N ASN A 372 15.14 13.70 14.51
CA ASN A 372 15.30 14.23 13.16
C ASN A 372 14.65 13.31 12.14
N ILE A 373 13.96 13.91 11.17
CA ILE A 373 13.38 13.24 10.02
C ILE A 373 14.07 13.70 8.73
N ILE A 374 14.05 12.88 7.70
CA ILE A 374 14.42 13.27 6.33
C ILE A 374 13.15 13.23 5.50
N GLY A 375 12.84 14.33 4.81
CA GLY A 375 11.69 14.43 3.92
C GLY A 375 12.03 14.03 2.49
N ILE A 376 11.16 13.23 1.86
CA ILE A 376 11.22 12.92 0.42
C ILE A 376 10.49 14.03 -0.31
N ASP A 377 11.17 14.68 -1.25
CA ASP A 377 10.60 15.68 -2.15
C ASP A 377 11.06 15.37 -3.57
N THR A 378 10.18 14.75 -4.36
CA THR A 378 10.41 14.45 -5.77
C THR A 378 9.59 15.35 -6.69
N SER A 379 8.83 16.29 -6.13
CA SER A 379 8.04 17.26 -6.87
C SER A 379 8.94 18.22 -7.68
N ILE A 380 8.45 18.59 -8.85
CA ILE A 380 9.11 19.61 -9.68
C ILE A 380 8.39 20.93 -9.46
N PRO A 381 9.10 22.02 -9.02
CA PRO A 381 8.47 23.30 -8.85
C PRO A 381 7.90 23.85 -10.16
N VAL A 382 6.69 24.38 -10.09
CA VAL A 382 6.04 25.04 -11.22
C VAL A 382 5.67 26.48 -10.87
N LEU A 383 5.73 27.37 -11.84
CA LEU A 383 5.29 28.74 -11.65
C LEU A 383 3.76 28.82 -11.76
N THR A 384 3.09 29.14 -10.66
CA THR A 384 1.62 29.23 -10.57
C THR A 384 1.08 30.57 -11.01
N SER A 385 1.92 31.63 -10.94
CA SER A 385 1.56 32.96 -11.41
C SER A 385 2.82 33.75 -11.83
N VAL A 386 2.73 34.38 -12.98
CA VAL A 386 3.76 35.34 -13.46
C VAL A 386 3.02 36.59 -13.87
N LYS A 387 3.33 37.73 -13.22
CA LYS A 387 2.70 39.05 -13.48
C LYS A 387 3.76 40.08 -13.69
N VAL A 388 3.54 40.97 -14.68
CA VAL A 388 4.34 42.15 -14.92
C VAL A 388 3.46 43.36 -14.72
N SER A 389 3.94 44.37 -14.00
CA SER A 389 3.24 45.66 -13.79
C SER A 389 4.24 46.80 -13.73
N SER A 390 3.79 48.00 -14.01
CA SER A 390 4.57 49.21 -13.81
C SER A 390 3.98 50.06 -12.68
N ASN A 391 4.80 51.00 -12.14
CA ASN A 391 4.34 51.97 -11.17
C ASN A 391 3.73 53.23 -11.84
N ASN A 392 3.37 53.15 -13.13
CA ASN A 392 2.66 54.21 -13.83
C ASN A 392 1.26 54.40 -13.21
N LEU A 393 1.00 55.60 -12.70
CA LEU A 393 -0.22 55.91 -11.96
C LEU A 393 -1.48 55.96 -12.84
N ASP A 394 -1.29 56.21 -14.14
CA ASP A 394 -2.41 56.30 -15.08
C ASP A 394 -2.80 54.93 -15.67
N ASN A 395 -1.79 54.05 -15.87
CA ASN A 395 -2.03 52.70 -16.41
C ASN A 395 -0.82 51.79 -16.09
N THR A 396 -1.04 50.83 -15.21
CA THR A 396 -0.01 49.86 -14.78
C THR A 396 0.45 48.88 -15.87
N SER A 397 -0.22 48.84 -17.02
CA SER A 397 0.17 48.08 -18.21
C SER A 397 1.11 48.83 -19.14
N LEU A 398 1.42 50.10 -18.83
CA LEU A 398 2.32 50.95 -19.59
C LEU A 398 3.45 51.45 -18.68
N ALA A 399 4.62 51.66 -19.25
CA ALA A 399 5.75 52.28 -18.59
C ALA A 399 6.34 53.38 -19.46
N LYS A 400 6.76 54.50 -18.88
CA LYS A 400 7.50 55.57 -19.50
C LYS A 400 8.90 55.66 -18.90
N ALA A 401 9.73 56.55 -19.40
CA ALA A 401 11.03 56.81 -18.81
C ALA A 401 10.90 57.12 -17.31
N ASP A 402 11.76 56.51 -16.49
CA ASP A 402 11.82 56.60 -15.02
C ASP A 402 10.72 55.82 -14.28
N ASP A 403 9.81 55.10 -14.96
CA ASP A 403 8.92 54.15 -14.32
C ASP A 403 9.66 52.85 -13.99
N ASN A 404 9.27 52.21 -12.88
CA ASN A 404 9.73 50.87 -12.51
C ASN A 404 8.78 49.82 -13.04
N VAL A 405 9.32 48.78 -13.64
CA VAL A 405 8.58 47.58 -14.04
C VAL A 405 8.88 46.48 -13.02
N THR A 406 7.84 45.92 -12.43
CA THR A 406 7.93 44.85 -11.44
C THR A 406 7.46 43.55 -12.05
N LEU A 407 8.29 42.50 -11.98
CA LEU A 407 7.92 41.12 -12.23
C LEU A 407 7.58 40.44 -10.89
N THR A 408 6.38 39.93 -10.78
CA THR A 408 5.94 39.13 -9.62
C THR A 408 5.77 37.69 -10.06
N VAL A 409 6.42 36.78 -9.36
CA VAL A 409 6.37 35.32 -9.63
C VAL A 409 5.87 34.62 -8.38
N GLN A 410 5.00 33.66 -8.57
CA GLN A 410 4.54 32.75 -7.53
C GLN A 410 4.79 31.32 -8.02
N SER A 411 5.38 30.48 -7.18
CA SER A 411 5.66 29.07 -7.44
C SER A 411 4.77 28.16 -6.59
N SER A 412 4.68 26.89 -6.97
CA SER A 412 4.00 25.84 -6.21
C SER A 412 4.69 25.54 -4.87
N GLU A 413 6.01 25.79 -4.80
CA GLU A 413 6.86 25.49 -3.66
C GLU A 413 8.02 26.50 -3.56
N ALA A 414 8.82 26.40 -2.51
CA ALA A 414 9.98 27.25 -2.33
C ALA A 414 11.04 26.98 -3.40
N LEU A 415 11.48 28.05 -4.10
CA LEU A 415 12.52 27.96 -5.11
C LEU A 415 13.89 28.22 -4.49
N GLN A 416 14.87 27.40 -4.83
CA GLN A 416 16.25 27.63 -4.45
C GLN A 416 16.90 28.73 -5.31
N THR A 417 16.58 28.75 -6.60
CA THR A 417 17.06 29.76 -7.55
C THR A 417 15.95 30.11 -8.51
N LEU A 418 15.89 31.42 -8.83
CA LEU A 418 15.04 31.93 -9.91
C LEU A 418 15.94 32.77 -10.80
N GLU A 419 15.99 32.47 -12.09
CA GLU A 419 16.78 33.20 -13.05
C GLU A 419 15.86 33.95 -14.01
N LEU A 420 16.06 35.25 -14.16
CA LEU A 420 15.39 36.08 -15.15
C LEU A 420 16.33 36.29 -16.34
N VAL A 421 15.93 35.84 -17.52
CA VAL A 421 16.63 36.12 -18.77
C VAL A 421 15.93 37.27 -19.49
N LYS A 422 16.64 38.42 -19.65
CA LYS A 422 16.13 39.57 -20.38
C LYS A 422 16.21 39.35 -21.88
N SER A 423 15.47 40.15 -22.64
CA SER A 423 15.43 40.05 -24.12
C SER A 423 16.79 40.30 -24.81
N ASP A 424 17.74 40.94 -24.13
CA ASP A 424 19.12 41.13 -24.58
C ASP A 424 20.04 39.94 -24.23
N GLY A 425 19.51 38.92 -23.58
CA GLY A 425 20.25 37.73 -23.13
C GLY A 425 20.98 37.92 -21.80
N SER A 426 20.89 39.08 -21.15
CA SER A 426 21.42 39.27 -19.80
C SER A 426 20.57 38.53 -18.76
N ARG A 427 21.20 38.12 -17.64
CA ARG A 427 20.58 37.34 -16.56
C ARG A 427 20.63 38.14 -15.25
N GLU A 428 19.59 38.03 -14.47
CA GLU A 428 19.46 38.53 -13.08
C GLU A 428 19.03 37.48 -12.13
#